data_141ef8961ab2821995e3f962fe9a2222
#
_entry.id   141ef8961ab2821995e3f962fe9a2222
#
_cell.length_a   1.000
_cell.length_b   1.000
_cell.length_c   1.000
_cell.angle_alpha   90.00
_cell.angle_beta   90.00
_cell.angle_gamma   90.00
#
_symmetry.space_group_name_H-M   'P 1'
#
loop_
_entity.id
_entity.type
_entity.pdbx_description
1 polymer ?
#
loop_
_entity_poly.entity_id
_entity_poly.type
_entity_poly.pdbx_seq_one_letter_code
_entity_poly.pdbx_strand_id
1 'polypeptide(L)'
;MSKAELTSWDKNILQVSVPMDSPLRQVNSYILSDEDGRVTIIDPGPRSPDTENCWLGILQELNLSWKDVRDIVVTHHHPDHYGLAGWLQSQSGCKVWMTERAHAEALLMWGNGSGEDAGNDAEENTGKDNGKDINDFLPVYFSRHGMTDEWSNGIKAHLESFNSQVEPQPVVSYFNVAEPFKMGGREWQLIITGGHAPGHVSLYHAGSGLMICGDAVLPQISPNVSLLPGSDPQPLQTFLQGLRELGSYPVSMAFPGHREPFAGFAHRVNSLLAHHEERLDTAAALLTSGPLSGFAVCEILFRSRVTTVHQMRFAMSETLAHLAELVRRERVVMLVENGGFLFATAESVGEHIS
;
A
#
# COMPACT_ATOMS: atom_id res chain seq x y z
N MET A 1 28.62 1.85 3.49
CA MET A 1 27.36 2.50 3.91
C MET A 1 27.06 3.61 2.91
N SER A 2 25.99 3.51 2.15
CA SER A 2 25.56 4.63 1.31
C SER A 2 25.04 5.73 2.25
N LYS A 3 25.60 6.94 2.14
CA LYS A 3 25.10 8.11 2.86
C LYS A 3 23.65 8.34 2.40
N ALA A 4 22.73 8.60 3.34
CA ALA A 4 21.38 9.00 2.97
C ALA A 4 21.46 10.28 2.11
N GLU A 5 20.69 10.31 1.04
CA GLU A 5 20.59 11.50 0.22
C GLU A 5 19.49 12.40 0.77
N LEU A 6 19.84 13.67 1.03
CA LEU A 6 18.92 14.69 1.49
C LEU A 6 18.69 15.70 0.37
N THR A 7 17.43 15.92 0.01
CA THR A 7 17.04 16.91 -0.99
C THR A 7 16.09 17.93 -0.36
N SER A 8 16.46 19.22 -0.42
CA SER A 8 15.60 20.32 0.05
C SER A 8 14.65 20.77 -1.07
N TRP A 9 13.35 20.74 -0.82
CA TRP A 9 12.32 21.17 -1.76
C TRP A 9 11.83 22.59 -1.48
N ASP A 10 11.76 22.94 -0.21
CA ASP A 10 11.57 24.30 0.25
C ASP A 10 12.18 24.46 1.66
N LYS A 11 12.04 25.65 2.27
CA LYS A 11 12.62 25.91 3.60
C LYS A 11 12.15 24.94 4.71
N ASN A 12 11.02 24.25 4.50
CA ASN A 12 10.35 23.44 5.52
C ASN A 12 10.20 21.97 5.12
N ILE A 13 10.55 21.57 3.88
CA ILE A 13 10.39 20.19 3.40
C ILE A 13 11.73 19.66 2.91
N LEU A 14 12.20 18.62 3.59
CA LEU A 14 13.35 17.81 3.17
C LEU A 14 12.86 16.41 2.77
N GLN A 15 13.33 15.92 1.64
CA GLN A 15 13.18 14.52 1.25
C GLN A 15 14.41 13.75 1.72
N VAL A 16 14.18 12.58 2.26
CA VAL A 16 15.19 11.62 2.70
C VAL A 16 15.04 10.36 1.87
N SER A 17 16.07 9.96 1.15
CA SER A 17 16.13 8.66 0.47
C SER A 17 16.52 7.57 1.48
N VAL A 18 15.54 6.87 2.06
CA VAL A 18 15.76 5.80 3.03
C VAL A 18 16.05 4.50 2.28
N PRO A 19 17.19 3.83 2.52
CA PRO A 19 17.56 2.61 1.81
C PRO A 19 16.63 1.45 2.17
N MET A 20 16.37 0.56 1.19
CA MET A 20 15.62 -0.67 1.41
C MET A 20 16.17 -1.81 0.55
N ASP A 21 16.08 -3.04 1.07
CA ASP A 21 16.44 -4.24 0.33
C ASP A 21 15.27 -4.73 -0.53
N SER A 22 15.04 -4.03 -1.63
CA SER A 22 13.97 -4.34 -2.59
C SER A 22 14.36 -3.86 -3.99
N PRO A 23 13.63 -4.27 -5.04
CA PRO A 23 13.84 -3.75 -6.41
C PRO A 23 13.72 -2.23 -6.51
N LEU A 24 12.96 -1.58 -5.63
CA LEU A 24 12.81 -0.12 -5.56
C LEU A 24 14.03 0.56 -4.94
N ARG A 25 14.83 -0.15 -4.16
CA ARG A 25 16.08 0.25 -3.50
C ARG A 25 15.94 1.32 -2.42
N GLN A 26 14.94 2.16 -2.48
CA GLN A 26 14.69 3.23 -1.52
C GLN A 26 13.22 3.58 -1.43
N VAL A 27 12.82 4.10 -0.28
CA VAL A 27 11.55 4.79 -0.04
C VAL A 27 11.84 6.24 0.30
N ASN A 28 10.96 7.13 -0.09
CA ASN A 28 11.03 8.54 0.26
C ASN A 28 10.37 8.77 1.61
N SER A 29 11.14 9.21 2.58
CA SER A 29 10.64 9.84 3.79
C SER A 29 10.71 11.35 3.65
N TYR A 30 9.84 12.07 4.37
CA TYR A 30 9.86 13.52 4.36
C TYR A 30 9.99 14.07 5.78
N ILE A 31 10.85 15.06 5.96
CA ILE A 31 11.01 15.81 7.20
C ILE A 31 10.38 17.19 6.98
N LEU A 32 9.38 17.51 7.80
CA LEU A 32 8.74 18.82 7.79
C LEU A 32 9.11 19.59 9.08
N SER A 33 9.76 20.75 8.90
CA SER A 33 10.26 21.56 10.02
C SER A 33 9.29 22.66 10.39
N ASP A 34 8.96 22.76 11.67
CA ASP A 34 8.17 23.83 12.24
C ASP A 34 9.03 25.04 12.65
N GLU A 35 8.39 26.16 12.93
CA GLU A 35 9.07 27.40 13.33
C GLU A 35 9.78 27.30 14.69
N ASP A 36 9.36 26.37 15.55
CA ASP A 36 9.96 26.10 16.85
C ASP A 36 11.18 25.16 16.78
N GLY A 37 11.56 24.75 15.56
CA GLY A 37 12.69 23.87 15.30
C GLY A 37 12.38 22.37 15.43
N ARG A 38 11.15 22.01 15.86
CA ARG A 38 10.74 20.60 15.88
C ARG A 38 10.35 20.10 14.49
N VAL A 39 10.40 18.81 14.32
CA VAL A 39 10.15 18.18 13.02
C VAL A 39 9.07 17.11 13.10
N THR A 40 8.33 16.96 12.00
CA THR A 40 7.49 15.80 11.72
C THR A 40 8.15 14.93 10.66
N ILE A 41 8.23 13.63 10.90
CA ILE A 41 8.77 12.64 9.95
C ILE A 41 7.58 11.92 9.31
N ILE A 42 7.58 11.81 7.98
CA ILE A 42 6.56 11.07 7.23
C ILE A 42 7.21 9.83 6.63
N ASP A 43 6.57 8.67 6.83
CA ASP A 43 6.98 7.37 6.29
C ASP A 43 8.46 7.05 6.53
N PRO A 44 8.85 6.68 7.76
CA PRO A 44 10.25 6.60 8.15
C PRO A 44 11.05 5.47 7.51
N GLY A 45 10.42 4.58 6.76
CA GLY A 45 11.09 3.47 6.09
C GLY A 45 10.90 2.11 6.79
N PRO A 46 11.44 1.02 6.22
CA PRO A 46 11.43 -0.29 6.82
C PRO A 46 12.45 -0.36 7.96
N ARG A 47 12.22 -1.20 8.95
CA ARG A 47 13.21 -1.40 10.00
C ARG A 47 14.33 -2.33 9.55
N SER A 48 15.55 -1.86 9.66
CA SER A 48 16.78 -2.62 9.49
C SER A 48 17.94 -1.88 10.20
N PRO A 49 19.07 -2.53 10.49
CA PRO A 49 20.24 -1.84 11.00
C PRO A 49 20.72 -0.70 10.09
N ASP A 50 20.59 -0.83 8.80
CA ASP A 50 20.99 0.19 7.83
C ASP A 50 20.08 1.43 7.89
N THR A 51 18.77 1.24 8.04
CA THR A 51 17.81 2.34 8.16
C THR A 51 17.88 3.03 9.53
N GLU A 52 18.14 2.28 10.61
CA GLU A 52 18.41 2.85 11.92
C GLU A 52 19.66 3.76 11.89
N ASN A 53 20.77 3.27 11.31
CA ASN A 53 21.98 4.06 11.12
C ASN A 53 21.80 5.24 10.17
N CYS A 54 20.97 5.10 9.14
CA CYS A 54 20.58 6.18 8.23
C CYS A 54 19.95 7.33 9.03
N TRP A 55 18.95 7.06 9.87
CA TRP A 55 18.28 8.09 10.68
C TRP A 55 19.19 8.73 11.72
N LEU A 56 20.09 7.97 12.37
CA LEU A 56 21.09 8.53 13.26
C LEU A 56 22.00 9.53 12.52
N GLY A 57 22.43 9.19 11.32
CA GLY A 57 23.24 10.07 10.47
C GLY A 57 22.50 11.33 10.03
N ILE A 58 21.21 11.21 9.66
CA ILE A 58 20.36 12.33 9.26
C ILE A 58 20.18 13.33 10.41
N LEU A 59 19.81 12.85 11.59
CA LEU A 59 19.64 13.72 12.76
C LEU A 59 20.94 14.47 13.10
N GLN A 60 22.08 13.78 13.02
CA GLN A 60 23.38 14.41 13.23
C GLN A 60 23.68 15.48 12.15
N GLU A 61 23.43 15.19 10.88
CA GLU A 61 23.65 16.13 9.77
C GLU A 61 22.79 17.38 9.88
N LEU A 62 21.52 17.21 10.34
CA LEU A 62 20.59 18.31 10.56
C LEU A 62 20.74 18.99 11.93
N ASN A 63 21.69 18.54 12.75
CA ASN A 63 21.88 19.01 14.14
C ASN A 63 20.60 18.88 14.98
N LEU A 64 19.83 17.81 14.76
CA LEU A 64 18.62 17.45 15.50
C LEU A 64 18.91 16.31 16.49
N SER A 65 18.13 16.27 17.55
CA SER A 65 18.06 15.17 18.51
C SER A 65 16.70 14.47 18.45
N TRP A 66 16.56 13.30 19.05
CA TRP A 66 15.28 12.59 19.13
C TRP A 66 14.16 13.42 19.80
N LYS A 67 14.51 14.36 20.68
CA LYS A 67 13.55 15.27 21.36
C LYS A 67 12.95 16.30 20.41
N ASP A 68 13.60 16.55 19.28
CA ASP A 68 13.13 17.49 18.28
C ASP A 68 12.12 16.84 17.33
N VAL A 69 12.03 15.49 17.32
CA VAL A 69 11.00 14.76 16.60
C VAL A 69 9.68 14.85 17.36
N ARG A 70 8.76 15.68 16.86
CA ARG A 70 7.46 15.93 17.48
C ARG A 70 6.44 14.84 17.14
N ASP A 71 6.35 14.48 15.87
CA ASP A 71 5.37 13.54 15.33
C ASP A 71 6.00 12.65 14.24
N ILE A 72 5.48 11.44 14.12
CA ILE A 72 5.66 10.58 12.96
C ILE A 72 4.28 10.42 12.30
N VAL A 73 4.20 10.63 11.01
CA VAL A 73 3.01 10.39 10.19
C VAL A 73 3.29 9.20 9.31
N VAL A 74 2.41 8.20 9.33
CA VAL A 74 2.49 7.03 8.45
C VAL A 74 1.33 7.05 7.48
N THR A 75 1.62 7.09 6.19
CA THR A 75 0.59 7.17 5.15
C THR A 75 -0.22 5.89 5.03
N HIS A 76 0.42 4.73 5.20
CA HIS A 76 -0.22 3.42 5.12
C HIS A 76 0.63 2.32 5.78
N HIS A 77 0.09 1.11 5.87
CA HIS A 77 0.62 0.00 6.67
C HIS A 77 1.79 -0.80 6.05
N HIS A 78 2.21 -0.54 4.81
CA HIS A 78 3.28 -1.32 4.19
C HIS A 78 4.61 -1.18 4.95
N PRO A 79 5.43 -2.25 5.02
CA PRO A 79 6.64 -2.28 5.84
C PRO A 79 7.62 -1.16 5.54
N ASP A 80 7.74 -0.78 4.29
CA ASP A 80 8.65 0.28 3.82
C ASP A 80 8.18 1.71 4.16
N HIS A 81 6.98 1.87 4.71
CA HIS A 81 6.46 3.14 5.25
C HIS A 81 6.27 3.09 6.76
N TYR A 82 5.68 2.01 7.24
CA TYR A 82 5.30 1.81 8.64
C TYR A 82 6.44 1.29 9.51
N GLY A 83 7.36 0.51 8.93
CA GLY A 83 8.21 -0.43 9.65
C GLY A 83 9.07 0.17 10.75
N LEU A 84 9.69 1.33 10.50
CA LEU A 84 10.59 1.95 11.47
C LEU A 84 9.86 2.83 12.51
N ALA A 85 8.55 3.06 12.37
CA ALA A 85 7.80 4.00 13.20
C ALA A 85 7.86 3.66 14.70
N GLY A 86 7.73 2.39 15.07
CA GLY A 86 7.79 1.95 16.47
C GLY A 86 9.17 2.10 17.09
N TRP A 87 10.23 1.82 16.34
CA TRP A 87 11.60 2.05 16.81
C TRP A 87 11.86 3.55 17.01
N LEU A 88 11.53 4.40 16.03
CA LEU A 88 11.67 5.86 16.17
C LEU A 88 10.86 6.41 17.35
N GLN A 89 9.63 5.91 17.56
CA GLN A 89 8.81 6.26 18.71
C GLN A 89 9.52 5.91 20.03
N SER A 90 10.16 4.75 20.11
CA SER A 90 10.89 4.31 21.31
C SER A 90 12.09 5.21 21.64
N GLN A 91 12.71 5.83 20.63
CA GLN A 91 13.84 6.73 20.79
C GLN A 91 13.40 8.16 21.16
N SER A 92 12.31 8.64 20.56
CA SER A 92 11.87 10.04 20.63
C SER A 92 10.76 10.29 21.68
N GLY A 93 9.94 9.27 21.95
CA GLY A 93 8.72 9.42 22.73
C GLY A 93 7.61 10.19 22.00
N CYS A 94 7.75 10.40 20.67
CA CYS A 94 6.80 11.14 19.85
C CYS A 94 5.49 10.37 19.61
N LYS A 95 4.46 11.06 19.11
CA LYS A 95 3.24 10.40 18.61
C LYS A 95 3.46 9.83 17.21
N VAL A 96 2.84 8.69 16.95
CA VAL A 96 2.72 8.10 15.60
C VAL A 96 1.27 8.24 15.17
N TRP A 97 1.05 8.89 14.03
CA TRP A 97 -0.26 9.19 13.49
C TRP A 97 -0.56 8.32 12.26
N MET A 98 -1.70 7.67 12.28
CA MET A 98 -2.25 6.91 11.15
C MET A 98 -3.77 7.10 11.08
N THR A 99 -4.38 6.65 9.99
CA THR A 99 -5.82 6.43 9.99
C THR A 99 -6.16 5.16 10.77
N GLU A 100 -7.33 5.11 11.38
CA GLU A 100 -7.80 3.91 12.09
C GLU A 100 -7.84 2.69 11.16
N ARG A 101 -8.30 2.87 9.92
CA ARG A 101 -8.35 1.78 8.93
C ARG A 101 -6.97 1.28 8.52
N ALA A 102 -5.99 2.17 8.31
CA ALA A 102 -4.62 1.75 7.98
C ALA A 102 -3.96 1.01 9.17
N HIS A 103 -4.24 1.42 10.40
CA HIS A 103 -3.75 0.72 11.58
C HIS A 103 -4.41 -0.66 11.75
N ALA A 104 -5.72 -0.77 11.53
CA ALA A 104 -6.41 -2.07 11.52
C ALA A 104 -5.80 -3.03 10.49
N GLU A 105 -5.41 -2.51 9.32
CA GLU A 105 -4.74 -3.30 8.29
C GLU A 105 -3.31 -3.71 8.72
N ALA A 106 -2.57 -2.82 9.39
CA ALA A 106 -1.26 -3.16 9.97
C ALA A 106 -1.38 -4.30 10.98
N LEU A 107 -2.40 -4.27 11.84
CA LEU A 107 -2.66 -5.34 12.82
C LEU A 107 -3.08 -6.66 12.14
N LEU A 108 -3.84 -6.59 11.03
CA LEU A 108 -4.20 -7.77 10.25
C LEU A 108 -2.97 -8.44 9.62
N MET A 109 -2.05 -7.63 9.08
CA MET A 109 -0.89 -8.11 8.31
C MET A 109 0.31 -8.46 9.21
N TRP A 110 0.53 -7.69 10.28
CA TRP A 110 1.75 -7.72 11.10
C TRP A 110 1.48 -7.94 12.60
N GLY A 111 0.21 -8.07 13.02
CA GLY A 111 -0.15 -8.33 14.42
C GLY A 111 0.21 -9.75 14.83
N ASN A 112 0.81 -9.90 16.03
CA ASN A 112 1.17 -11.19 16.60
C ASN A 112 -0.09 -11.93 17.11
N GLY A 113 -1.05 -12.33 16.29
CA GLY A 113 -2.15 -13.28 16.59
C GLY A 113 -2.90 -13.24 17.95
N SER A 114 -2.54 -12.33 18.87
CA SER A 114 -3.08 -12.19 20.21
C SER A 114 -4.11 -11.05 20.31
N GLY A 115 -4.94 -10.87 19.29
CA GLY A 115 -6.00 -9.85 19.29
C GLY A 115 -7.18 -10.26 20.17
N GLU A 116 -7.10 -10.02 21.50
CA GLU A 116 -8.26 -10.09 22.42
C GLU A 116 -9.20 -8.86 22.33
N ASP A 117 -8.91 -7.86 21.50
CA ASP A 117 -9.69 -6.61 21.41
C ASP A 117 -10.13 -6.21 19.99
N ALA A 118 -10.58 -7.13 19.16
CA ALA A 118 -11.38 -6.78 18.00
C ALA A 118 -12.87 -6.71 18.41
N GLY A 119 -13.37 -5.48 18.59
CA GLY A 119 -14.75 -5.20 18.99
C GLY A 119 -15.80 -5.98 18.20
N ASN A 120 -16.81 -6.43 18.92
CA ASN A 120 -17.87 -7.37 18.55
C ASN A 120 -18.97 -6.79 17.66
N ASP A 121 -18.64 -5.92 16.68
CA ASP A 121 -19.66 -5.33 15.81
C ASP A 121 -19.29 -5.46 14.31
N ALA A 122 -19.31 -6.69 13.81
CA ALA A 122 -19.31 -6.91 12.35
C ALA A 122 -20.22 -8.08 12.02
N GLU A 123 -21.38 -7.72 11.45
CA GLU A 123 -22.39 -8.65 10.94
C GLU A 123 -21.83 -9.63 9.89
N GLU A 124 -22.40 -10.84 9.92
CA GLU A 124 -22.19 -12.00 9.08
C GLU A 124 -22.08 -11.68 7.58
N ASN A 125 -20.90 -11.46 7.05
CA ASN A 125 -20.55 -11.77 5.64
C ASN A 125 -19.07 -11.61 5.28
N THR A 126 -18.16 -11.67 6.22
CA THR A 126 -16.73 -11.81 5.94
C THR A 126 -16.29 -13.16 6.45
N GLY A 127 -15.69 -13.99 5.59
CA GLY A 127 -15.16 -15.29 5.97
C GLY A 127 -14.10 -15.18 7.07
N LYS A 128 -14.54 -14.89 8.29
CA LYS A 128 -13.78 -15.06 9.52
C LYS A 128 -13.69 -16.56 9.76
N ASP A 129 -12.70 -17.20 9.15
CA ASP A 129 -12.26 -18.52 9.57
C ASP A 129 -11.37 -18.30 10.81
N ASN A 130 -12.00 -18.37 11.99
CA ASN A 130 -11.46 -18.51 13.34
C ASN A 130 -9.94 -18.28 13.48
N GLY A 131 -9.48 -17.02 13.58
CA GLY A 131 -8.16 -16.69 14.11
C GLY A 131 -6.95 -17.19 13.31
N LYS A 132 -7.10 -17.52 12.04
CA LYS A 132 -5.99 -17.93 11.18
C LYS A 132 -5.22 -16.71 10.70
N ASP A 133 -3.91 -16.76 10.89
CA ASP A 133 -2.95 -15.79 10.37
C ASP A 133 -3.08 -15.69 8.83
N ILE A 134 -3.06 -14.47 8.29
CA ILE A 134 -3.05 -14.21 6.84
C ILE A 134 -1.92 -14.99 6.15
N ASN A 135 -0.80 -15.20 6.84
CA ASN A 135 0.35 -15.97 6.36
C ASN A 135 0.01 -17.45 6.08
N ASP A 136 -0.93 -18.02 6.83
CA ASP A 136 -1.42 -19.38 6.60
C ASP A 136 -2.52 -19.44 5.54
N PHE A 137 -3.33 -18.41 5.46
CA PHE A 137 -4.50 -18.40 4.59
C PHE A 137 -4.18 -18.01 3.14
N LEU A 138 -3.27 -17.06 2.92
CA LEU A 138 -2.98 -16.55 1.58
C LEU A 138 -2.45 -17.61 0.59
N PRO A 139 -1.53 -18.52 0.98
CA PRO A 139 -1.11 -19.63 0.11
C PRO A 139 -2.27 -20.51 -0.33
N VAL A 140 -3.19 -20.85 0.60
CA VAL A 140 -4.37 -21.67 0.31
C VAL A 140 -5.32 -20.92 -0.63
N TYR A 141 -5.52 -19.63 -0.40
CA TYR A 141 -6.34 -18.78 -1.27
C TYR A 141 -5.82 -18.75 -2.70
N PHE A 142 -4.52 -18.54 -2.88
CA PHE A 142 -3.90 -18.54 -4.21
C PHE A 142 -3.93 -19.93 -4.88
N SER A 143 -3.77 -21.00 -4.12
CA SER A 143 -3.90 -22.37 -4.64
C SER A 143 -5.30 -22.67 -5.16
N ARG A 144 -6.36 -22.16 -4.49
CA ARG A 144 -7.74 -22.24 -5.00
C ARG A 144 -7.94 -21.49 -6.31
N HIS A 145 -7.13 -20.48 -6.59
CA HIS A 145 -7.08 -19.77 -7.86
C HIS A 145 -6.11 -20.38 -8.86
N GLY A 146 -5.62 -21.61 -8.61
CA GLY A 146 -4.79 -22.40 -9.53
C GLY A 146 -3.29 -22.17 -9.41
N MET A 147 -2.80 -21.43 -8.41
CA MET A 147 -1.35 -21.28 -8.18
C MET A 147 -0.74 -22.64 -7.83
N THR A 148 0.40 -22.95 -8.45
CA THR A 148 1.11 -24.21 -8.22
C THR A 148 1.81 -24.23 -6.87
N ASP A 149 2.06 -25.44 -6.34
CA ASP A 149 2.76 -25.64 -5.06
C ASP A 149 4.16 -25.04 -5.06
N GLU A 150 4.81 -24.99 -6.22
CA GLU A 150 6.14 -24.39 -6.39
C GLU A 150 6.14 -22.91 -5.92
N TRP A 151 5.10 -22.16 -6.27
CA TRP A 151 4.96 -20.76 -5.85
C TRP A 151 4.33 -20.60 -4.47
N SER A 152 3.24 -21.34 -4.20
CA SER A 152 2.46 -21.15 -2.97
C SER A 152 3.25 -21.50 -1.70
N ASN A 153 4.13 -22.52 -1.76
CA ASN A 153 4.98 -22.92 -0.63
C ASN A 153 5.96 -21.82 -0.17
N GLY A 154 6.35 -20.92 -1.10
CA GLY A 154 7.23 -19.79 -0.77
C GLY A 154 6.52 -18.58 -0.16
N ILE A 155 5.20 -18.46 -0.34
CA ILE A 155 4.43 -17.26 0.03
C ILE A 155 4.45 -17.04 1.54
N LYS A 156 4.22 -18.07 2.35
CA LYS A 156 4.23 -17.99 3.81
C LYS A 156 5.56 -17.48 4.35
N ALA A 157 6.67 -18.13 3.99
CA ALA A 157 8.00 -17.73 4.43
C ALA A 157 8.36 -16.31 3.98
N HIS A 158 7.89 -15.90 2.78
CA HIS A 158 8.07 -14.56 2.29
C HIS A 158 7.30 -13.53 3.13
N LEU A 159 6.04 -13.78 3.50
CA LEU A 159 5.26 -12.89 4.36
C LEU A 159 5.89 -12.77 5.76
N GLU A 160 6.29 -13.89 6.35
CA GLU A 160 6.96 -13.92 7.66
C GLU A 160 8.28 -13.12 7.67
N SER A 161 8.96 -13.02 6.51
CA SER A 161 10.20 -12.23 6.40
C SER A 161 10.02 -10.72 6.63
N PHE A 162 8.80 -10.20 6.54
CA PHE A 162 8.50 -8.81 6.84
C PHE A 162 8.34 -8.49 8.33
N ASN A 163 8.09 -9.49 9.18
CA ASN A 163 7.84 -9.27 10.62
C ASN A 163 9.00 -8.51 11.28
N SER A 164 10.24 -8.85 10.95
CA SER A 164 11.42 -8.14 11.48
C SER A 164 11.54 -6.69 11.00
N GLN A 165 10.87 -6.33 9.90
CA GLN A 165 10.90 -4.98 9.33
C GLN A 165 9.86 -4.04 9.93
N VAL A 166 8.94 -4.56 10.77
CA VAL A 166 7.83 -3.80 11.35
C VAL A 166 7.79 -3.84 12.89
N GLU A 167 8.75 -4.49 13.52
CA GLU A 167 8.88 -4.57 14.98
C GLU A 167 9.95 -3.59 15.53
N PRO A 168 9.74 -2.98 16.72
CA PRO A 168 8.51 -3.01 17.50
C PRO A 168 7.39 -2.21 16.80
N GLN A 169 6.15 -2.65 16.94
CA GLN A 169 5.02 -1.89 16.44
C GLN A 169 4.80 -0.62 17.26
N PRO A 170 4.39 0.50 16.63
CA PRO A 170 4.13 1.75 17.34
C PRO A 170 2.82 1.71 18.11
N VAL A 171 2.75 2.54 19.17
CA VAL A 171 1.47 2.96 19.74
C VAL A 171 0.91 4.09 18.87
N VAL A 172 -0.19 3.82 18.18
CA VAL A 172 -0.76 4.71 17.17
C VAL A 172 -1.79 5.67 17.77
N SER A 173 -1.73 6.92 17.35
CA SER A 173 -2.77 7.95 17.52
C SER A 173 -3.53 8.11 16.22
N TYR A 174 -4.87 8.21 16.27
CA TYR A 174 -5.67 8.32 15.05
C TYR A 174 -5.90 9.79 14.68
N PHE A 175 -5.85 10.06 13.37
CA PHE A 175 -6.21 11.36 12.84
C PHE A 175 -7.68 11.68 13.11
N ASN A 176 -7.97 12.94 13.46
CA ASN A 176 -9.31 13.49 13.27
C ASN A 176 -9.42 13.96 11.81
N VAL A 177 -10.03 13.14 10.96
CA VAL A 177 -10.13 13.42 9.52
C VAL A 177 -10.99 14.63 9.15
N ALA A 178 -11.78 15.13 10.12
CA ALA A 178 -12.58 16.34 9.93
C ALA A 178 -11.77 17.65 10.13
N GLU A 179 -10.54 17.54 10.63
CA GLU A 179 -9.68 18.68 10.92
C GLU A 179 -8.36 18.60 10.14
N PRO A 180 -7.81 19.72 9.66
CA PRO A 180 -6.49 19.74 9.06
C PRO A 180 -5.40 19.32 10.05
N PHE A 181 -4.43 18.55 9.59
CA PHE A 181 -3.26 18.19 10.38
C PHE A 181 -2.17 19.27 10.26
N LYS A 182 -1.61 19.70 11.40
CA LYS A 182 -0.61 20.77 11.44
C LYS A 182 0.80 20.22 11.52
N MET A 183 1.62 20.50 10.52
CA MET A 183 3.04 20.14 10.47
C MET A 183 3.81 21.03 9.49
N GLY A 184 5.08 21.28 9.76
CA GLY A 184 5.94 22.11 8.92
C GLY A 184 5.42 23.55 8.76
N GLY A 185 4.79 24.10 9.79
CA GLY A 185 4.20 25.44 9.78
C GLY A 185 2.99 25.58 8.84
N ARG A 186 2.35 24.47 8.44
CA ARG A 186 1.23 24.40 7.47
C ARG A 186 0.09 23.57 8.01
N GLU A 187 -1.11 23.82 7.46
CA GLU A 187 -2.31 23.01 7.67
C GLU A 187 -2.53 22.12 6.45
N TRP A 188 -2.57 20.80 6.69
CA TRP A 188 -2.71 19.79 5.65
C TRP A 188 -4.08 19.15 5.74
N GLN A 189 -4.85 19.21 4.66
CA GLN A 189 -6.08 18.45 4.51
C GLN A 189 -5.74 16.97 4.37
N LEU A 190 -6.44 16.12 5.10
CA LEU A 190 -6.32 14.67 5.04
C LEU A 190 -7.27 14.13 3.98
N ILE A 191 -6.76 13.35 3.04
CA ILE A 191 -7.54 12.69 1.99
C ILE A 191 -7.34 11.20 2.15
N ILE A 192 -8.40 10.50 2.55
CA ILE A 192 -8.35 9.07 2.82
C ILE A 192 -8.74 8.32 1.56
N THR A 193 -7.87 7.42 1.12
CA THR A 193 -8.08 6.58 -0.05
C THR A 193 -7.84 5.11 0.31
N GLY A 194 -7.92 4.25 -0.68
CA GLY A 194 -7.66 2.82 -0.53
C GLY A 194 -7.25 2.18 -1.84
N GLY A 195 -7.40 0.86 -1.90
CA GLY A 195 -7.07 0.05 -3.06
C GLY A 195 -5.62 -0.39 -3.12
N HIS A 196 -4.64 0.55 -3.11
CA HIS A 196 -3.24 0.21 -2.86
C HIS A 196 -3.05 -0.29 -1.43
N ALA A 197 -3.57 0.48 -0.47
CA ALA A 197 -3.60 0.11 0.95
C ALA A 197 -4.87 0.69 1.59
N PRO A 198 -5.70 -0.12 2.26
CA PRO A 198 -6.90 0.37 2.92
C PRO A 198 -6.59 1.45 3.95
N GLY A 199 -7.30 2.58 3.86
CA GLY A 199 -7.10 3.70 4.78
C GLY A 199 -5.84 4.53 4.52
N HIS A 200 -5.20 4.39 3.36
CA HIS A 200 -4.09 5.25 2.95
C HIS A 200 -4.48 6.73 3.08
N VAL A 201 -3.59 7.55 3.64
CA VAL A 201 -3.78 9.01 3.75
C VAL A 201 -2.82 9.76 2.84
N SER A 202 -3.37 10.64 2.01
CA SER A 202 -2.63 11.68 1.31
C SER A 202 -2.87 13.02 2.03
N LEU A 203 -1.85 13.90 2.05
CA LEU A 203 -1.92 15.18 2.75
C LEU A 203 -1.78 16.31 1.72
N TYR A 204 -2.79 17.18 1.66
CA TYR A 204 -2.84 18.28 0.71
C TYR A 204 -2.79 19.63 1.40
N HIS A 205 -1.85 20.50 0.99
CA HIS A 205 -1.75 21.89 1.43
C HIS A 205 -2.25 22.83 0.34
N ALA A 206 -3.47 23.36 0.53
CA ALA A 206 -4.16 24.18 -0.47
C ALA A 206 -3.40 25.49 -0.80
N GLY A 207 -2.75 26.10 0.19
CA GLY A 207 -2.05 27.38 0.02
C GLY A 207 -0.89 27.36 -0.97
N SER A 208 -0.24 26.20 -1.16
CA SER A 208 0.87 26.05 -2.11
C SER A 208 0.63 24.97 -3.18
N GLY A 209 -0.49 24.26 -3.13
CA GLY A 209 -0.79 23.16 -4.05
C GLY A 209 0.16 21.96 -3.90
N LEU A 210 0.68 21.73 -2.70
CA LEU A 210 1.56 20.58 -2.42
C LEU A 210 0.74 19.39 -1.96
N MET A 211 1.11 18.19 -2.42
CA MET A 211 0.49 16.94 -1.98
C MET A 211 1.56 15.92 -1.61
N ILE A 212 1.54 15.45 -0.36
CA ILE A 212 2.28 14.25 0.04
C ILE A 212 1.34 13.08 -0.22
N CYS A 213 1.61 12.32 -1.28
CA CYS A 213 0.68 11.32 -1.79
C CYS A 213 1.06 9.87 -1.42
N GLY A 214 2.15 9.66 -0.68
CA GLY A 214 2.60 8.30 -0.38
C GLY A 214 2.60 7.43 -1.63
N ASP A 215 2.02 6.26 -1.54
CA ASP A 215 1.90 5.33 -2.65
C ASP A 215 0.54 5.35 -3.36
N ALA A 216 -0.33 6.33 -3.04
CA ALA A 216 -1.59 6.48 -3.79
C ALA A 216 -1.36 6.86 -5.25
N VAL A 217 -0.32 7.66 -5.55
CA VAL A 217 0.05 8.06 -6.91
C VAL A 217 1.57 8.10 -7.04
N LEU A 218 2.13 7.25 -7.89
CA LEU A 218 3.56 7.19 -8.19
C LEU A 218 3.86 7.71 -9.61
N PRO A 219 4.97 8.44 -9.84
CA PRO A 219 5.18 9.14 -11.11
C PRO A 219 5.47 8.23 -12.30
N GLN A 220 6.17 7.10 -12.10
CA GLN A 220 6.69 6.28 -13.20
C GLN A 220 6.16 4.85 -13.20
N ILE A 221 5.71 4.36 -12.05
CA ILE A 221 5.20 3.00 -11.86
C ILE A 221 3.74 3.05 -11.38
N SER A 222 2.96 2.02 -11.67
CA SER A 222 1.64 1.85 -11.07
C SER A 222 1.81 1.32 -9.65
N PRO A 223 1.17 1.93 -8.64
CA PRO A 223 1.04 1.28 -7.34
C PRO A 223 0.39 -0.08 -7.49
N ASN A 224 0.86 -1.07 -6.74
CA ASN A 224 0.21 -2.38 -6.72
C ASN A 224 -1.16 -2.28 -6.04
N VAL A 225 -2.17 -2.93 -6.61
CA VAL A 225 -3.52 -3.03 -6.06
C VAL A 225 -3.81 -4.49 -5.78
N SER A 226 -3.82 -4.88 -4.50
CA SER A 226 -3.88 -6.28 -4.08
C SER A 226 -5.26 -6.68 -3.58
N LEU A 227 -5.82 -7.76 -4.13
CA LEU A 227 -6.94 -8.46 -3.50
C LEU A 227 -6.38 -9.43 -2.47
N LEU A 228 -6.61 -9.15 -1.19
CA LEU A 228 -6.17 -9.96 -0.06
C LEU A 228 -7.37 -10.37 0.79
N PRO A 229 -7.43 -11.66 1.23
CA PRO A 229 -8.49 -12.13 2.10
C PRO A 229 -8.53 -11.36 3.43
N GLY A 230 -9.74 -10.99 3.87
CA GLY A 230 -9.93 -10.22 5.12
C GLY A 230 -9.68 -8.71 5.01
N SER A 231 -9.19 -8.25 3.86
CA SER A 231 -8.96 -6.83 3.56
C SER A 231 -10.12 -6.23 2.73
N ASP A 232 -9.84 -5.26 1.85
CA ASP A 232 -10.84 -4.67 0.94
C ASP A 232 -11.29 -5.72 -0.11
N PRO A 233 -12.58 -6.05 -0.21
CA PRO A 233 -13.06 -7.03 -1.20
C PRO A 233 -13.10 -6.49 -2.64
N GLN A 234 -13.00 -5.17 -2.85
CA GLN A 234 -13.03 -4.49 -4.15
C GLN A 234 -11.91 -3.46 -4.30
N PRO A 235 -10.64 -3.88 -4.11
CA PRO A 235 -9.54 -2.94 -3.98
C PRO A 235 -9.31 -2.11 -5.25
N LEU A 236 -9.54 -2.67 -6.44
CA LEU A 236 -9.38 -1.90 -7.68
C LEU A 236 -10.48 -0.85 -7.84
N GLN A 237 -11.72 -1.14 -7.48
CA GLN A 237 -12.80 -0.14 -7.46
C GLN A 237 -12.44 1.01 -6.53
N THR A 238 -12.02 0.69 -5.31
CA THR A 238 -11.61 1.67 -4.28
C THR A 238 -10.44 2.51 -4.78
N PHE A 239 -9.44 1.88 -5.41
CA PHE A 239 -8.29 2.58 -5.99
C PHE A 239 -8.69 3.56 -7.09
N LEU A 240 -9.51 3.12 -8.05
CA LEU A 240 -9.97 3.97 -9.14
C LEU A 240 -10.83 5.15 -8.64
N GLN A 241 -11.62 4.96 -7.58
CA GLN A 241 -12.36 6.04 -6.94
C GLN A 241 -11.41 7.03 -6.26
N GLY A 242 -10.45 6.54 -5.48
CA GLY A 242 -9.42 7.36 -4.84
C GLY A 242 -8.59 8.18 -5.85
N LEU A 243 -8.21 7.58 -6.98
CA LEU A 243 -7.52 8.30 -8.05
C LEU A 243 -8.36 9.46 -8.60
N ARG A 244 -9.67 9.27 -8.83
CA ARG A 244 -10.56 10.33 -9.32
C ARG A 244 -10.69 11.46 -8.30
N GLU A 245 -10.79 11.11 -7.01
CA GLU A 245 -10.84 12.08 -5.91
C GLU A 245 -9.54 12.90 -5.87
N LEU A 246 -8.38 12.24 -5.79
CA LEU A 246 -7.07 12.90 -5.76
C LEU A 246 -6.83 13.75 -7.00
N GLY A 247 -7.26 13.30 -8.18
CA GLY A 247 -7.13 14.03 -9.44
C GLY A 247 -7.96 15.32 -9.51
N SER A 248 -8.93 15.52 -8.61
CA SER A 248 -9.73 16.74 -8.52
C SER A 248 -9.03 17.90 -7.81
N TYR A 249 -7.93 17.63 -7.09
CA TYR A 249 -7.17 18.65 -6.37
C TYR A 249 -6.20 19.38 -7.31
N PRO A 250 -6.06 20.71 -7.18
CA PRO A 250 -5.12 21.51 -7.97
C PRO A 250 -3.69 21.36 -7.42
N VAL A 251 -3.06 20.21 -7.69
CA VAL A 251 -1.72 19.89 -7.20
C VAL A 251 -0.66 20.47 -8.13
N SER A 252 0.21 21.33 -7.60
CA SER A 252 1.37 21.89 -8.30
C SER A 252 2.61 21.01 -8.22
N MET A 253 2.82 20.35 -7.06
CA MET A 253 3.92 19.41 -6.81
C MET A 253 3.45 18.28 -5.91
N ALA A 254 3.71 17.04 -6.32
CA ALA A 254 3.42 15.85 -5.54
C ALA A 254 4.70 15.20 -4.99
N PHE A 255 4.61 14.72 -3.76
CA PHE A 255 5.67 14.06 -3.01
C PHE A 255 5.28 12.58 -2.78
N PRO A 256 5.76 11.67 -3.64
CA PRO A 256 5.41 10.25 -3.60
C PRO A 256 6.28 9.47 -2.62
N GLY A 257 5.83 8.28 -2.21
CA GLY A 257 6.63 7.34 -1.42
C GLY A 257 7.82 6.75 -2.18
N HIS A 258 7.72 6.67 -3.51
CA HIS A 258 8.81 6.17 -4.36
C HIS A 258 9.02 7.07 -5.58
N ARG A 259 10.26 7.08 -6.10
CA ARG A 259 10.70 7.91 -7.21
C ARG A 259 10.72 9.39 -6.84
N GLU A 260 11.02 10.26 -7.85
CA GLU A 260 11.16 11.68 -7.62
C GLU A 260 9.83 12.40 -7.43
N PRO A 261 9.76 13.44 -6.60
CA PRO A 261 8.66 14.39 -6.59
C PRO A 261 8.39 14.96 -7.98
N PHE A 262 7.12 15.19 -8.29
CA PHE A 262 6.72 15.50 -9.67
C PHE A 262 5.58 16.51 -9.78
N ALA A 263 5.57 17.23 -10.88
CA ALA A 263 4.46 18.09 -11.33
C ALA A 263 3.55 17.33 -12.31
N GLY A 264 2.41 17.95 -12.68
CA GLY A 264 1.47 17.33 -13.61
C GLY A 264 0.65 16.20 -13.01
N PHE A 265 0.33 16.30 -11.73
CA PHE A 265 -0.37 15.29 -10.94
C PHE A 265 -1.66 14.77 -11.59
N ALA A 266 -2.54 15.67 -12.05
CA ALA A 266 -3.80 15.29 -12.71
C ALA A 266 -3.56 14.48 -14.01
N HIS A 267 -2.51 14.82 -14.78
CA HIS A 267 -2.13 14.04 -15.96
C HIS A 267 -1.68 12.63 -15.56
N ARG A 268 -0.89 12.51 -14.49
CA ARG A 268 -0.45 11.20 -13.98
C ARG A 268 -1.62 10.34 -13.49
N VAL A 269 -2.55 10.94 -12.76
CA VAL A 269 -3.80 10.26 -12.33
C VAL A 269 -4.57 9.71 -13.53
N ASN A 270 -4.78 10.53 -14.58
CA ASN A 270 -5.47 10.07 -15.79
C ASN A 270 -4.72 8.94 -16.50
N SER A 271 -3.38 8.97 -16.51
CA SER A 271 -2.57 7.88 -17.06
C SER A 271 -2.74 6.57 -16.27
N LEU A 272 -2.83 6.64 -14.93
CA LEU A 272 -3.08 5.46 -14.09
C LEU A 272 -4.50 4.90 -14.32
N LEU A 273 -5.51 5.76 -14.41
CA LEU A 273 -6.88 5.34 -14.73
C LEU A 273 -6.94 4.60 -16.08
N ALA A 274 -6.34 5.16 -17.11
CA ALA A 274 -6.27 4.53 -18.44
C ALA A 274 -5.52 3.20 -18.41
N HIS A 275 -4.40 3.13 -17.68
CA HIS A 275 -3.61 1.90 -17.52
C HIS A 275 -4.44 0.74 -16.93
N HIS A 276 -5.24 1.00 -15.90
CA HIS A 276 -6.08 -0.05 -15.30
C HIS A 276 -7.24 -0.46 -16.22
N GLU A 277 -7.85 0.47 -16.97
CA GLU A 277 -8.87 0.11 -17.95
C GLU A 277 -8.29 -0.77 -19.07
N GLU A 278 -7.12 -0.44 -19.62
CA GLU A 278 -6.42 -1.29 -20.60
C GLU A 278 -6.09 -2.68 -20.05
N ARG A 279 -5.71 -2.76 -18.77
CA ARG A 279 -5.44 -4.05 -18.12
C ARG A 279 -6.70 -4.88 -17.92
N LEU A 280 -7.82 -4.24 -17.53
CA LEU A 280 -9.13 -4.90 -17.45
C LEU A 280 -9.57 -5.45 -18.82
N ASP A 281 -9.42 -4.67 -19.89
CA ASP A 281 -9.75 -5.13 -21.24
C ASP A 281 -8.85 -6.30 -21.68
N THR A 282 -7.56 -6.23 -21.38
CA THR A 282 -6.63 -7.32 -21.67
C THR A 282 -7.00 -8.59 -20.90
N ALA A 283 -7.29 -8.49 -19.61
CA ALA A 283 -7.69 -9.64 -18.79
C ALA A 283 -9.00 -10.27 -19.28
N ALA A 284 -10.01 -9.45 -19.63
CA ALA A 284 -11.28 -9.94 -20.19
C ALA A 284 -11.07 -10.65 -21.53
N ALA A 285 -10.21 -10.11 -22.41
CA ALA A 285 -9.92 -10.72 -23.71
C ALA A 285 -9.28 -12.13 -23.59
N LEU A 286 -8.49 -12.39 -22.56
CA LEU A 286 -7.92 -13.74 -22.33
C LEU A 286 -8.98 -14.79 -22.08
N LEU A 287 -10.12 -14.42 -21.52
CA LEU A 287 -11.21 -15.31 -21.13
C LEU A 287 -12.17 -15.62 -22.30
N THR A 288 -12.02 -14.98 -23.45
CA THR A 288 -12.88 -15.24 -24.62
C THR A 288 -12.66 -16.62 -25.25
N SER A 289 -11.50 -17.23 -25.03
CA SER A 289 -11.16 -18.59 -25.54
C SER A 289 -11.61 -19.72 -24.61
N GLY A 290 -12.20 -19.41 -23.46
CA GLY A 290 -12.68 -20.35 -22.45
C GLY A 290 -12.30 -19.97 -21.04
N PRO A 291 -12.84 -20.69 -20.03
CA PRO A 291 -12.54 -20.42 -18.63
C PRO A 291 -11.06 -20.61 -18.29
N LEU A 292 -10.51 -19.69 -17.47
CA LEU A 292 -9.14 -19.76 -16.95
C LEU A 292 -9.13 -19.59 -15.43
N SER A 293 -8.15 -20.20 -14.75
CA SER A 293 -7.87 -19.90 -13.35
C SER A 293 -7.23 -18.51 -13.20
N GLY A 294 -7.33 -17.91 -12.01
CA GLY A 294 -6.65 -16.65 -11.74
C GLY A 294 -5.15 -16.71 -11.98
N PHE A 295 -4.52 -17.85 -11.65
CA PHE A 295 -3.08 -18.06 -11.88
C PHE A 295 -2.74 -18.15 -13.37
N ALA A 296 -3.54 -18.84 -14.18
CA ALA A 296 -3.34 -18.87 -15.63
C ALA A 296 -3.43 -17.48 -16.28
N VAL A 297 -4.38 -16.65 -15.84
CA VAL A 297 -4.47 -15.24 -16.26
C VAL A 297 -3.23 -14.45 -15.81
N CYS A 298 -2.78 -14.64 -14.56
CA CYS A 298 -1.57 -14.01 -14.02
C CYS A 298 -0.32 -14.36 -14.84
N GLU A 299 -0.10 -15.63 -15.16
CA GLU A 299 1.04 -16.07 -15.97
C GLU A 299 1.04 -15.42 -17.35
N ILE A 300 -0.13 -15.25 -17.97
CA ILE A 300 -0.21 -14.61 -19.30
C ILE A 300 0.05 -13.10 -19.20
N LEU A 301 -0.53 -12.41 -18.20
CA LEU A 301 -0.39 -10.96 -18.04
C LEU A 301 1.04 -10.55 -17.69
N PHE A 302 1.70 -11.32 -16.83
CA PHE A 302 3.03 -10.97 -16.30
C PHE A 302 4.18 -11.76 -16.95
N ARG A 303 3.90 -12.93 -17.56
CA ARG A 303 4.88 -13.78 -18.30
C ARG A 303 6.25 -13.85 -17.61
N SER A 304 7.32 -13.56 -18.38
CA SER A 304 8.72 -13.64 -17.92
C SER A 304 9.16 -12.52 -16.96
N ARG A 305 8.25 -11.62 -16.55
CA ARG A 305 8.57 -10.52 -15.62
C ARG A 305 8.62 -10.99 -14.17
N VAL A 306 8.02 -12.14 -13.87
CA VAL A 306 7.96 -12.72 -12.52
C VAL A 306 8.98 -13.83 -12.41
N THR A 307 9.97 -13.62 -11.54
CA THR A 307 11.07 -14.56 -11.32
C THR A 307 11.29 -14.88 -9.83
N THR A 308 10.58 -14.20 -8.92
CA THR A 308 10.70 -14.39 -7.48
C THR A 308 9.32 -14.56 -6.82
N VAL A 309 9.28 -15.21 -5.66
CA VAL A 309 8.04 -15.37 -4.86
C VAL A 309 7.43 -13.99 -4.52
N HIS A 310 8.28 -12.99 -4.20
CA HIS A 310 7.85 -11.62 -3.98
C HIS A 310 7.05 -11.07 -5.17
N GLN A 311 7.63 -11.15 -6.37
CA GLN A 311 6.97 -10.67 -7.58
C GLN A 311 5.70 -11.46 -7.90
N MET A 312 5.72 -12.79 -7.70
CA MET A 312 4.55 -13.63 -7.93
C MET A 312 3.40 -13.29 -7.00
N ARG A 313 3.66 -13.05 -5.71
CA ARG A 313 2.65 -12.63 -4.75
C ARG A 313 1.94 -11.34 -5.19
N PHE A 314 2.69 -10.33 -5.60
CA PHE A 314 2.12 -9.08 -6.10
C PHE A 314 1.38 -9.25 -7.43
N ALA A 315 1.96 -9.96 -8.39
CA ALA A 315 1.32 -10.22 -9.67
C ALA A 315 -0.01 -10.99 -9.52
N MET A 316 -0.02 -12.00 -8.65
CA MET A 316 -1.23 -12.79 -8.39
C MET A 316 -2.32 -11.96 -7.71
N SER A 317 -2.01 -11.24 -6.62
CA SER A 317 -2.99 -10.43 -5.92
C SER A 317 -3.52 -9.28 -6.78
N GLU A 318 -2.69 -8.68 -7.65
CA GLU A 318 -3.10 -7.67 -8.62
C GLU A 318 -3.99 -8.26 -9.71
N THR A 319 -3.68 -9.45 -10.22
CA THR A 319 -4.52 -10.16 -11.18
C THR A 319 -5.91 -10.41 -10.59
N LEU A 320 -5.97 -10.92 -9.37
CA LEU A 320 -7.24 -11.18 -8.68
C LEU A 320 -8.04 -9.91 -8.42
N ALA A 321 -7.39 -8.78 -8.12
CA ALA A 321 -8.06 -7.49 -7.99
C ALA A 321 -8.74 -7.05 -9.32
N HIS A 322 -8.08 -7.27 -10.46
CA HIS A 322 -8.66 -6.96 -11.77
C HIS A 322 -9.79 -7.93 -12.14
N LEU A 323 -9.65 -9.23 -11.85
CA LEU A 323 -10.72 -10.21 -12.07
C LEU A 323 -11.95 -9.93 -11.20
N ALA A 324 -11.75 -9.56 -9.93
CA ALA A 324 -12.85 -9.18 -9.04
C ALA A 324 -13.60 -7.94 -9.57
N GLU A 325 -12.88 -6.94 -10.08
CA GLU A 325 -13.49 -5.76 -10.70
C GLU A 325 -14.25 -6.11 -11.99
N LEU A 326 -13.73 -7.03 -12.81
CA LEU A 326 -14.46 -7.52 -13.99
C LEU A 326 -15.74 -8.27 -13.60
N VAL A 327 -15.72 -9.06 -12.52
CA VAL A 327 -16.91 -9.71 -11.97
C VAL A 327 -17.90 -8.66 -11.47
N ARG A 328 -17.46 -7.67 -10.72
CA ARG A 328 -18.31 -6.56 -10.25
C ARG A 328 -18.95 -5.78 -11.41
N ARG A 329 -18.23 -5.64 -12.53
CA ARG A 329 -18.73 -4.98 -13.76
C ARG A 329 -19.58 -5.91 -14.63
N GLU A 330 -19.87 -7.12 -14.18
CA GLU A 330 -20.64 -8.14 -14.92
C GLU A 330 -20.05 -8.51 -16.30
N ARG A 331 -18.76 -8.24 -16.52
CA ARG A 331 -18.04 -8.62 -17.75
C ARG A 331 -17.54 -10.06 -17.70
N VAL A 332 -17.32 -10.58 -16.50
CA VAL A 332 -16.77 -11.89 -16.19
C VAL A 332 -17.60 -12.51 -15.07
N VAL A 333 -17.71 -13.84 -15.08
CA VAL A 333 -18.29 -14.62 -13.98
C VAL A 333 -17.21 -15.50 -13.35
N MET A 334 -17.31 -15.69 -12.04
CA MET A 334 -16.47 -16.65 -11.31
C MET A 334 -17.25 -17.96 -11.16
N LEU A 335 -16.62 -19.05 -11.58
CA LEU A 335 -17.12 -20.42 -11.50
C LEU A 335 -16.37 -21.19 -10.41
N VAL A 336 -17.07 -22.12 -9.75
CA VAL A 336 -16.43 -23.03 -8.78
C VAL A 336 -16.41 -24.43 -9.40
N GLU A 337 -15.22 -24.96 -9.63
CA GLU A 337 -15.03 -26.29 -10.18
C GLU A 337 -13.99 -27.06 -9.36
N ASN A 338 -14.35 -28.26 -8.90
CA ASN A 338 -13.48 -29.13 -8.08
C ASN A 338 -12.82 -28.43 -6.86
N GLY A 339 -13.52 -27.45 -6.26
CA GLY A 339 -13.03 -26.68 -5.13
C GLY A 339 -12.07 -25.51 -5.50
N GLY A 340 -11.75 -25.35 -6.79
CA GLY A 340 -11.02 -24.21 -7.33
C GLY A 340 -11.91 -23.16 -7.97
N PHE A 341 -11.34 -22.02 -8.32
CA PHE A 341 -11.99 -20.90 -8.98
C PHE A 341 -11.53 -20.74 -10.41
N LEU A 342 -12.49 -20.62 -11.33
CA LEU A 342 -12.27 -20.27 -12.73
C LEU A 342 -13.03 -19.00 -13.06
N PHE A 343 -12.56 -18.27 -14.06
CA PHE A 343 -13.17 -17.07 -14.58
C PHE A 343 -13.50 -17.27 -16.05
N ALA A 344 -14.68 -16.82 -16.47
CA ALA A 344 -15.17 -16.91 -17.84
C ALA A 344 -15.89 -15.62 -18.23
N THR A 345 -16.01 -15.33 -19.52
CA THR A 345 -16.83 -14.21 -19.98
C THR A 345 -18.30 -14.46 -19.65
N ALA A 346 -19.05 -13.41 -19.28
CA ALA A 346 -20.46 -13.54 -18.95
C ALA A 346 -21.28 -14.09 -20.15
N GLU A 347 -20.89 -13.77 -21.38
CA GLU A 347 -21.53 -14.24 -22.61
C GLU A 347 -21.36 -15.75 -22.80
N SER A 348 -20.18 -16.31 -22.54
CA SER A 348 -19.91 -17.74 -22.75
C SER A 348 -20.70 -18.69 -21.84
N VAL A 349 -21.10 -18.21 -20.67
CA VAL A 349 -21.89 -19.02 -19.72
C VAL A 349 -23.38 -19.01 -20.08
N GLY A 350 -23.88 -17.93 -20.70
CA GLY A 350 -25.27 -17.84 -21.17
C GLY A 350 -25.59 -18.81 -22.31
N GLU A 351 -24.61 -19.18 -23.15
CA GLU A 351 -24.75 -20.11 -24.25
C GLU A 351 -24.83 -21.60 -23.82
N HIS A 352 -24.39 -21.92 -22.60
CA HIS A 352 -24.44 -23.30 -22.08
C HIS A 352 -25.67 -23.60 -21.23
N ILE A 353 -26.53 -22.61 -20.97
CA ILE A 353 -27.78 -22.75 -20.19
C ILE A 353 -29.01 -22.69 -21.10
N SER A 354 -28.87 -22.42 -22.38
CA SER A 354 -29.92 -22.46 -23.41
C SER A 354 -29.78 -23.74 -24.24
#